data_98a14ffcf622f4c2cb3a01ebd63268a6
#
_entry.id   98a14ffcf622f4c2cb3a01ebd63268a6
#
_cell.length_a   1.000
_cell.length_b   1.000
_cell.length_c   1.000
_cell.angle_alpha   90.00
_cell.angle_beta   90.00
_cell.angle_gamma   90.00
#
_symmetry.space_group_name_H-M   'P 1'
#
loop_
_entity.id
_entity.type
_entity.pdbx_description
1 polymer ?
#
loop_
_entity_poly.entity_id
_entity_poly.type
_entity_poly.pdbx_seq_one_letter_code
_entity_poly.pdbx_strand_id
1 'polypeptide(L)'
;IDEALHGNQELNIRLQEMLIAQSEVRARQGEYQPRVAGVAGIGVDKVGRETSQGASDEAHDLPDPLAQFHVGFAASWEVDAWQRLRNAARAAGFRYLASVEGRNFLVTEVVAEIAS
;
A
#
# COMPACT_ATOMS: atom_id res chain seq x y z
N ILE A 1 -36.17 15.75 7.80
CA ILE A 1 -34.73 16.05 8.07
C ILE A 1 -33.88 14.80 7.87
N ASP A 2 -34.20 13.68 8.52
CA ASP A 2 -33.44 12.42 8.39
C ASP A 2 -33.40 11.90 6.94
N GLU A 3 -34.52 11.94 6.22
CA GLU A 3 -34.62 11.47 4.83
C GLU A 3 -33.83 12.40 3.86
N ALA A 4 -33.85 13.70 4.11
CA ALA A 4 -33.07 14.66 3.33
C ALA A 4 -31.56 14.52 3.56
N LEU A 5 -31.13 14.20 4.78
CA LEU A 5 -29.72 13.93 5.10
C LEU A 5 -29.24 12.62 4.46
N HIS A 6 -30.06 11.58 4.44
CA HIS A 6 -29.70 10.30 3.82
C HIS A 6 -29.72 10.35 2.28
N GLY A 7 -30.57 11.17 1.68
CA GLY A 7 -30.66 11.35 0.22
C GLY A 7 -29.69 12.39 -0.36
N ASN A 8 -28.97 13.13 0.47
CA ASN A 8 -28.09 14.19 0.01
C ASN A 8 -26.79 13.62 -0.58
N GLN A 9 -26.63 13.79 -1.90
CA GLN A 9 -25.45 13.33 -2.63
C GLN A 9 -24.17 14.02 -2.15
N GLU A 10 -24.23 15.27 -1.75
CA GLU A 10 -23.08 16.02 -1.27
C GLU A 10 -22.57 15.46 0.08
N LEU A 11 -23.49 15.10 0.97
CA LEU A 11 -23.13 14.44 2.22
C LEU A 11 -22.46 13.08 1.98
N ASN A 12 -22.96 12.32 1.01
CA ASN A 12 -22.34 11.04 0.63
C ASN A 12 -20.92 11.22 0.07
N ILE A 13 -20.70 12.26 -0.74
CA ILE A 13 -19.36 12.62 -1.25
C ILE A 13 -18.43 12.93 -0.07
N ARG A 14 -18.86 13.73 0.89
CA ARG A 14 -18.06 14.06 2.09
C ARG A 14 -17.73 12.84 2.94
N LEU A 15 -18.65 11.89 3.04
CA LEU A 15 -18.39 10.62 3.72
C LEU A 15 -17.31 9.79 3.00
N GLN A 16 -17.36 9.73 1.68
CA GLN A 16 -16.35 9.05 0.89
C GLN A 16 -14.98 9.73 1.00
N GLU A 17 -14.91 11.05 0.96
CA GLU A 17 -13.68 11.83 1.18
C GLU A 17 -13.07 11.53 2.55
N MET A 18 -13.90 11.43 3.59
CA MET A 18 -13.45 11.08 4.93
C MET A 18 -12.87 9.65 4.98
N LEU A 19 -13.50 8.67 4.32
CA LEU A 19 -13.00 7.30 4.24
C LEU A 19 -11.68 7.20 3.47
N ILE A 20 -11.55 7.97 2.40
CA ILE A 20 -10.30 8.07 1.63
C ILE A 20 -9.21 8.66 2.51
N ALA A 21 -9.46 9.76 3.21
CA ALA A 21 -8.50 10.38 4.11
C ALA A 21 -8.08 9.45 5.25
N GLN A 22 -9.00 8.66 5.81
CA GLN A 22 -8.71 7.65 6.82
C GLN A 22 -7.78 6.54 6.26
N SER A 23 -8.04 6.10 5.04
CA SER A 23 -7.22 5.09 4.37
C SER A 23 -5.81 5.62 4.08
N GLU A 24 -5.69 6.90 3.71
CA GLU A 24 -4.39 7.56 3.53
C GLU A 24 -3.58 7.61 4.82
N VAL A 25 -4.21 7.89 5.96
CA VAL A 25 -3.53 7.84 7.27
C VAL A 25 -2.93 6.46 7.53
N ARG A 26 -3.71 5.39 7.28
CA ARG A 26 -3.24 4.01 7.46
C ARG A 26 -2.09 3.67 6.51
N ALA A 27 -2.18 4.09 5.25
CA ALA A 27 -1.12 3.88 4.27
C ALA A 27 0.18 4.56 4.71
N ARG A 28 0.13 5.82 5.14
CA ARG A 28 1.29 6.58 5.63
C ARG A 28 1.87 5.99 6.91
N GLN A 29 1.04 5.48 7.80
CA GLN A 29 1.51 4.78 9.01
C GLN A 29 2.22 3.46 8.70
N GLY A 30 1.86 2.79 7.61
CA GLY A 30 2.53 1.58 7.15
C GLY A 30 3.91 1.81 6.53
N GLU A 31 4.18 3.00 6.00
CA GLU A 31 5.42 3.30 5.26
C GLU A 31 6.69 3.23 6.12
N TYR A 32 6.61 3.51 7.42
CA TYR A 32 7.76 3.44 8.33
C TYR A 32 7.86 2.10 9.09
N GLN A 33 7.00 1.14 8.77
CA GLN A 33 7.07 -0.21 9.34
C GLN A 33 7.92 -1.14 8.47
N PRO A 34 8.60 -2.13 9.07
CA PRO A 34 9.31 -3.15 8.29
C PRO A 34 8.33 -3.96 7.45
N ARG A 35 8.73 -4.22 6.20
CA ARG A 35 7.98 -5.07 5.27
C ARG A 35 8.69 -6.41 5.15
N VAL A 36 7.94 -7.49 5.30
CA VAL A 36 8.43 -8.85 5.08
C VAL A 36 7.57 -9.48 3.99
N ALA A 37 8.22 -10.02 2.98
CA ALA A 37 7.57 -10.71 1.86
C ALA A 37 8.14 -12.10 1.70
N GLY A 38 7.27 -13.07 1.43
CA GLY A 38 7.68 -14.39 0.95
C GLY A 38 7.98 -14.31 -0.55
N VAL A 39 9.09 -14.86 -0.98
CA VAL A 39 9.52 -14.93 -2.38
C VAL A 39 9.66 -16.38 -2.77
N ALA A 40 8.99 -16.77 -3.86
CA ALA A 40 9.17 -18.08 -4.48
C ALA A 40 9.36 -17.89 -5.97
N GLY A 41 10.33 -18.57 -6.55
CA GLY A 41 10.58 -18.52 -7.98
C GLY A 41 11.01 -19.87 -8.53
N ILE A 42 10.65 -20.04 -9.79
CA ILE A 42 11.13 -21.16 -10.61
C ILE A 42 11.87 -20.58 -11.80
N GLY A 43 13.00 -21.15 -12.12
CA GLY A 43 13.81 -20.74 -13.27
C GLY A 43 14.40 -21.95 -13.97
N VAL A 44 14.89 -21.69 -15.16
CA VAL A 44 15.62 -22.70 -15.95
C VAL A 44 16.94 -22.05 -16.36
N ASP A 45 18.03 -22.64 -15.95
CA ASP A 45 19.38 -22.20 -16.32
C ASP A 45 19.93 -23.09 -17.46
N LYS A 46 20.46 -22.42 -18.45
CA LYS A 46 21.17 -23.07 -19.54
C LYS A 46 22.57 -22.47 -19.67
N VAL A 47 23.55 -23.25 -19.30
CA VAL A 47 24.97 -22.85 -19.40
C VAL A 47 25.47 -23.20 -20.80
N GLY A 48 26.21 -22.28 -21.42
CA GLY A 48 26.82 -22.55 -22.72
C GLY A 48 27.85 -23.69 -22.63
N ARG A 49 27.73 -24.70 -23.50
CA ARG A 49 28.58 -25.90 -23.48
C ARG A 49 30.08 -25.62 -23.65
N GLU A 50 30.42 -24.50 -24.30
CA GLU A 50 31.81 -24.08 -24.54
C GLU A 50 32.41 -23.27 -23.37
N THR A 51 31.68 -23.13 -22.25
CA THR A 51 32.21 -22.51 -21.02
C THR A 51 32.83 -23.55 -20.11
N SER A 52 33.73 -23.11 -19.22
CA SER A 52 34.35 -23.99 -18.25
C SER A 52 33.32 -24.68 -17.33
N GLN A 53 32.23 -24.03 -17.03
CA GLN A 53 31.11 -24.56 -16.26
C GLN A 53 30.31 -25.58 -17.05
N GLY A 54 29.98 -25.29 -18.35
CA GLY A 54 29.28 -26.21 -19.21
C GLY A 54 30.04 -27.51 -19.45
N ALA A 55 31.37 -27.44 -19.61
CA ALA A 55 32.24 -28.60 -19.71
C ALA A 55 32.28 -29.43 -18.42
N SER A 56 32.23 -28.79 -17.26
CA SER A 56 32.14 -29.47 -15.94
C SER A 56 30.77 -30.14 -15.75
N ASP A 57 29.70 -29.48 -16.16
CA ASP A 57 28.33 -29.99 -16.05
C ASP A 57 28.11 -31.20 -16.95
N GLU A 58 28.70 -31.20 -18.17
CA GLU A 58 28.67 -32.30 -19.11
C GLU A 58 29.50 -33.52 -18.58
N ALA A 59 30.62 -33.26 -17.90
CA ALA A 59 31.42 -34.30 -17.26
C ALA A 59 30.72 -34.96 -16.07
N HIS A 60 29.71 -34.32 -15.47
CA HIS A 60 28.94 -34.84 -14.35
C HIS A 60 27.51 -35.28 -14.73
N ASP A 61 27.21 -35.39 -16.04
CA ASP A 61 25.87 -35.79 -16.55
C ASP A 61 24.71 -34.98 -15.96
N LEU A 62 24.92 -33.69 -15.75
CA LEU A 62 23.85 -32.80 -15.25
C LEU A 62 22.83 -32.50 -16.33
N PRO A 63 21.53 -32.43 -16.00
CA PRO A 63 20.49 -32.11 -16.98
C PRO A 63 20.69 -30.74 -17.61
N ASP A 64 20.59 -30.64 -18.93
CA ASP A 64 20.60 -29.38 -19.69
C ASP A 64 19.24 -29.22 -20.39
N PRO A 65 18.39 -28.29 -19.97
CA PRO A 65 18.57 -27.21 -18.97
C PRO A 65 18.34 -27.65 -17.51
N LEU A 66 19.01 -26.97 -16.59
CA LEU A 66 18.86 -27.18 -15.15
C LEU A 66 17.67 -26.40 -14.61
N ALA A 67 16.74 -27.11 -13.96
CA ALA A 67 15.62 -26.48 -13.28
C ALA A 67 16.11 -25.94 -11.91
N GLN A 68 15.83 -24.66 -11.66
CA GLN A 68 16.11 -24.00 -10.40
C GLN A 68 14.83 -23.66 -9.65
N PHE A 69 14.83 -23.97 -8.36
CA PHE A 69 13.76 -23.58 -7.46
C PHE A 69 14.38 -22.77 -6.33
N HIS A 70 13.78 -21.60 -6.05
CA HIS A 70 14.17 -20.81 -4.90
C HIS A 70 12.94 -20.41 -4.09
N VAL A 71 13.06 -20.51 -2.78
CA VAL A 71 12.07 -20.03 -1.82
C VAL A 71 12.80 -19.27 -0.72
N GLY A 72 12.30 -18.13 -0.35
CA GLY A 72 12.95 -17.31 0.65
C GLY A 72 12.03 -16.22 1.20
N PHE A 73 12.60 -15.43 2.10
CA PHE A 73 11.96 -14.25 2.64
C PHE A 73 12.82 -13.03 2.32
N ALA A 74 12.16 -11.97 1.87
CA ALA A 74 12.77 -10.65 1.70
C ALA A 74 12.22 -9.72 2.77
N ALA A 75 13.09 -9.05 3.51
CA ALA A 75 12.72 -8.03 4.47
C ALA A 75 13.32 -6.69 4.04
N SER A 76 12.50 -5.65 4.05
CA SER A 76 12.93 -4.27 3.79
C SER A 76 12.39 -3.34 4.85
N TRP A 77 13.22 -2.43 5.33
CA TRP A 77 12.84 -1.44 6.32
C TRP A 77 13.55 -0.12 6.05
N GLU A 78 12.76 0.95 5.93
CA GLU A 78 13.28 2.31 5.84
C GLU A 78 13.31 2.92 7.26
N VAL A 79 14.52 3.14 7.77
CA VAL A 79 14.70 3.79 9.08
C VAL A 79 14.44 5.27 8.94
N ASP A 80 13.38 5.77 9.58
CA ASP A 80 12.95 7.17 9.52
C ASP A 80 13.70 8.05 10.52
N ALA A 81 15.01 8.22 10.27
CA ALA A 81 15.91 8.98 11.16
C ALA A 81 15.53 10.48 11.23
N TRP A 82 15.06 11.06 10.13
CA TRP A 82 14.66 12.48 10.02
C TRP A 82 13.18 12.71 10.26
N GLN A 83 12.43 11.70 10.67
CA GLN A 83 10.97 11.75 10.90
C GLN A 83 10.14 12.18 9.66
N ARG A 84 10.67 12.02 8.47
CA ARG A 84 10.00 12.38 7.22
C ARG A 84 8.69 11.60 7.05
N LEU A 85 8.74 10.29 7.23
CA LEU A 85 7.58 9.40 7.09
C LEU A 85 6.56 9.62 8.22
N ARG A 86 7.03 9.82 9.45
CA ARG A 86 6.17 10.13 10.60
C ARG A 86 5.48 11.47 10.46
N ASN A 87 6.17 12.47 9.92
CA ASN A 87 5.57 13.78 9.65
C ASN A 87 4.55 13.70 8.53
N ALA A 88 4.79 12.89 7.49
CA ALA A 88 3.81 12.61 6.44
C ALA A 88 2.55 11.94 7.01
N ALA A 89 2.69 10.98 7.93
CA ALA A 89 1.56 10.34 8.61
C ALA A 89 0.77 11.34 9.47
N ARG A 90 1.47 12.25 10.19
CA ARG A 90 0.80 13.33 10.95
C ARG A 90 0.04 14.29 10.05
N ALA A 91 0.63 14.69 8.92
CA ALA A 91 -0.04 15.56 7.94
C ALA A 91 -1.31 14.90 7.37
N ALA A 92 -1.26 13.60 7.05
CA ALA A 92 -2.43 12.84 6.64
C ALA A 92 -3.50 12.80 7.77
N GLY A 93 -3.09 12.64 9.02
CA GLY A 93 -3.98 12.71 10.19
C GLY A 93 -4.71 14.05 10.30
N PHE A 94 -4.03 15.16 10.09
CA PHE A 94 -4.66 16.49 10.09
C PHE A 94 -5.63 16.67 8.91
N ARG A 95 -5.33 16.14 7.73
CA ARG A 95 -6.27 16.12 6.60
C ARG A 95 -7.53 15.33 6.91
N TYR A 96 -7.38 14.18 7.57
CA TYR A 96 -8.53 13.40 8.04
C TYR A 96 -9.40 14.20 9.00
N LEU A 97 -8.83 14.85 10.00
CA LEU A 97 -9.57 15.70 10.93
C LEU A 97 -10.27 16.84 10.21
N ALA A 98 -9.60 17.50 9.25
CA ALA A 98 -10.21 18.54 8.43
C ALA A 98 -11.39 18.03 7.60
N SER A 99 -11.34 16.79 7.09
CA SER A 99 -12.48 16.18 6.36
C SER A 99 -13.67 15.88 7.27
N VAL A 100 -13.41 15.48 8.52
CA VAL A 100 -14.45 15.27 9.54
C VAL A 100 -15.15 16.58 9.87
N GLU A 101 -14.40 17.66 10.09
CA GLU A 101 -14.98 18.99 10.36
C GLU A 101 -15.74 19.53 9.15
N GLY A 102 -15.23 19.32 7.92
CA GLY A 102 -15.93 19.68 6.69
C GLY A 102 -17.30 18.98 6.55
N ARG A 103 -17.37 17.71 6.91
CA ARG A 103 -18.64 16.97 6.98
C ARG A 103 -19.58 17.57 8.03
N ASN A 104 -19.10 17.85 9.24
CA ASN A 104 -19.91 18.41 10.31
C ASN A 104 -20.49 19.78 9.94
N PHE A 105 -19.68 20.61 9.27
CA PHE A 105 -20.10 21.90 8.76
C PHE A 105 -21.26 21.74 7.73
N LEU A 106 -21.10 20.84 6.77
CA LEU A 106 -22.11 20.58 5.75
C LEU A 106 -23.43 20.09 6.38
N VAL A 107 -23.38 19.20 7.36
CA VAL A 107 -24.58 18.73 8.10
C VAL A 107 -25.30 19.91 8.75
N THR A 108 -24.56 20.83 9.34
CA THR A 108 -25.14 22.02 9.96
C THR A 108 -25.78 22.95 8.94
N GLU A 109 -25.14 23.14 7.78
CA GLU A 109 -25.67 23.96 6.69
C GLU A 109 -26.96 23.38 6.11
N VAL A 110 -26.98 22.08 5.81
CA VAL A 110 -28.17 21.38 5.29
C VAL A 110 -29.34 21.45 6.30
N VAL A 111 -29.05 21.25 7.58
CA VAL A 111 -30.08 21.36 8.62
C VAL A 111 -30.63 22.80 8.71
N ALA A 112 -29.78 23.81 8.61
CA ALA A 112 -30.20 25.22 8.63
C ALA A 112 -31.04 25.58 7.41
N GLU A 113 -30.69 25.08 6.22
CA GLU A 113 -31.43 25.29 4.99
C GLU A 113 -32.83 24.66 5.03
N ILE A 114 -32.94 23.44 5.58
CA ILE A 114 -34.25 22.77 5.73
C ILE A 114 -35.12 23.45 6.78
N ALA A 115 -34.52 24.10 7.80
CA ALA A 115 -35.21 24.74 8.89
C ALA A 115 -35.68 26.19 8.55
N SER A 116 -35.19 26.74 7.46
CA SER A 116 -35.55 28.10 7.00
C SER A 116 -36.65 28.06 5.97
#